data_86cdc6c74e9ecced218089454a796e1b
#
_entry.id   86cdc6c74e9ecced218089454a796e1b
#
_cell.length_a   1.000
_cell.length_b   1.000
_cell.length_c   1.000
_cell.angle_alpha   90.00
_cell.angle_beta   90.00
_cell.angle_gamma   90.00
#
_symmetry.space_group_name_H-M   'P 1'
#
loop_
_entity.id
_entity.type
_entity.pdbx_description
1 polymer ?
#
loop_
_entity_poly.entity_id
_entity_poly.type
_entity_poly.pdbx_seq_one_letter_code
_entity_poly.pdbx_strand_id
1 'polypeptide(L)'
;MNIKSLLLAVGAALGCPTVLLAQVNPAYQVATWRGFKAAAITYTLDDNTSNQLPVAIPLFDQYNFKATLFTVTNWGPNWAGLRAASANGHEVTSHTVTHPSLGGLSVAQQTTELQQSQATIKANVPTAKCETVAYPNCATGDVPTIQSYYLAGRTCSGQLMPATPSDFYNLSAIITGSTGAVQTAANFNARADAARTAGGWCVFLTHGINNDGGYSPTQSTELATHLAYVNTNVADFWVSTFSDVVKYIKERNAAVLTETPVSATQFTMTLTDNLPDQVYDVSISVRRQLPAAWTGAAVLRGTTPVASRVVTSAGVRYVVFEATPDQGPVQISNAPAATGTRTGAAGSPASTWPNPFAADMTVALPGAFEAAVYSLDGKLVRSSTGSGSLQVGAGLSAGVYTLKISQYGRVVETRTIEKH
;
A
#
# COMPACT_ATOMS: atom_id res chain seq x y z
N MET A 1 5.39 45.64 64.57
CA MET A 1 4.56 44.49 64.14
C MET A 1 4.72 44.32 62.66
N ASN A 2 5.63 43.39 62.16
CA ASN A 2 6.01 43.22 60.79
C ASN A 2 5.17 42.12 60.16
N ILE A 3 4.39 42.44 59.14
CA ILE A 3 3.65 41.48 58.32
C ILE A 3 4.51 41.19 57.10
N LYS A 4 5.06 39.96 57.01
CA LYS A 4 5.77 39.47 55.83
C LYS A 4 4.74 38.90 54.82
N SER A 5 4.63 39.55 53.67
CA SER A 5 3.85 39.05 52.56
C SER A 5 4.59 37.87 51.89
N LEU A 6 3.95 36.71 51.80
CA LEU A 6 4.43 35.50 51.14
C LEU A 6 3.93 35.54 49.68
N LEU A 7 4.81 35.79 48.73
CA LEU A 7 4.52 35.64 47.30
C LEU A 7 4.62 34.18 46.92
N LEU A 8 3.48 33.59 46.55
CA LEU A 8 3.42 32.23 45.95
C LEU A 8 3.69 32.38 44.45
N ALA A 9 4.86 31.93 43.99
CA ALA A 9 5.15 31.80 42.55
C ALA A 9 4.54 30.49 42.04
N VAL A 10 3.48 30.61 41.25
CA VAL A 10 2.95 29.48 40.47
C VAL A 10 3.80 29.31 39.21
N GLY A 11 4.70 28.34 39.25
CA GLY A 11 5.46 27.93 38.07
C GLY A 11 4.57 27.11 37.11
N ALA A 12 4.16 27.71 36.00
CA ALA A 12 3.56 26.99 34.91
C ALA A 12 4.66 26.15 34.21
N ALA A 13 4.65 24.85 34.44
CA ALA A 13 5.47 23.93 33.69
C ALA A 13 4.89 23.85 32.26
N LEU A 14 5.55 24.53 31.32
CA LEU A 14 5.35 24.31 29.88
C LEU A 14 5.81 22.89 29.55
N GLY A 15 4.87 21.97 29.49
CA GLY A 15 5.10 20.61 28.97
C GLY A 15 5.49 20.70 27.51
N CYS A 16 6.79 20.58 27.24
CA CYS A 16 7.27 20.35 25.88
C CYS A 16 6.70 19.00 25.40
N PRO A 17 6.02 18.94 24.24
CA PRO A 17 5.59 17.64 23.71
C PRO A 17 6.84 16.80 23.43
N THR A 18 7.06 15.77 24.21
CA THR A 18 8.08 14.77 23.93
C THR A 18 7.65 14.01 22.67
N VAL A 19 8.33 14.26 21.58
CA VAL A 19 8.24 13.40 20.40
C VAL A 19 8.76 12.02 20.85
N LEU A 20 7.86 11.06 21.05
CA LEU A 20 8.24 9.67 21.23
C LEU A 20 8.88 9.19 19.92
N LEU A 21 10.18 9.01 19.94
CA LEU A 21 10.89 8.34 18.87
C LEU A 21 10.63 6.83 18.99
N ALA A 22 10.51 6.15 17.84
CA ALA A 22 10.38 4.71 17.78
C ALA A 22 11.50 4.04 18.60
N GLN A 23 11.12 3.16 19.55
CA GLN A 23 12.05 2.35 20.34
C GLN A 23 12.09 0.94 19.74
N VAL A 24 13.13 0.64 19.00
CA VAL A 24 13.31 -0.64 18.32
C VAL A 24 14.51 -1.39 18.94
N ASN A 25 14.27 -2.64 19.35
CA ASN A 25 15.35 -3.51 19.81
C ASN A 25 16.46 -3.59 18.75
N PRO A 26 17.77 -3.48 19.11
CA PRO A 26 18.88 -3.43 18.15
C PRO A 26 18.99 -4.65 17.22
N ALA A 27 18.43 -5.79 17.58
CA ALA A 27 18.39 -6.97 16.72
C ALA A 27 17.38 -6.83 15.57
N TYR A 28 16.51 -5.83 15.61
CA TYR A 28 15.45 -5.57 14.65
C TYR A 28 15.69 -4.30 13.86
N GLN A 29 15.05 -4.27 12.69
CA GLN A 29 14.93 -3.07 11.88
C GLN A 29 13.49 -2.99 11.34
N VAL A 30 12.89 -1.80 11.47
CA VAL A 30 11.63 -1.46 10.81
C VAL A 30 11.97 -0.82 9.46
N ALA A 31 11.28 -1.24 8.41
CA ALA A 31 11.55 -0.74 7.07
C ALA A 31 11.07 0.70 6.89
N THR A 32 11.85 1.52 6.23
CA THR A 32 11.43 2.86 5.81
C THR A 32 10.21 2.79 4.90
N TRP A 33 10.22 1.86 3.95
CA TRP A 33 9.10 1.56 3.06
C TRP A 33 8.76 0.08 3.10
N ARG A 34 7.49 -0.24 2.95
CA ARG A 34 6.99 -1.61 3.03
C ARG A 34 7.80 -2.56 2.17
N GLY A 35 8.12 -3.74 2.70
CA GLY A 35 8.93 -4.74 2.03
C GLY A 35 10.42 -4.40 1.94
N PHE A 36 10.93 -3.40 2.69
CA PHE A 36 12.30 -2.88 2.59
C PHE A 36 12.60 -2.31 1.20
N LYS A 37 11.58 -1.70 0.56
CA LYS A 37 11.72 -1.01 -0.71
C LYS A 37 12.52 0.28 -0.56
N ALA A 38 13.09 0.76 -1.67
CA ALA A 38 13.89 1.98 -1.69
C ALA A 38 13.03 3.25 -1.65
N ALA A 39 11.84 3.23 -2.25
CA ALA A 39 10.93 4.37 -2.28
C ALA A 39 9.45 3.95 -2.27
N ALA A 40 8.56 4.88 -1.91
CA ALA A 40 7.13 4.76 -2.13
C ALA A 40 6.68 5.58 -3.35
N ILE A 41 5.66 5.08 -4.04
CA ILE A 41 4.97 5.79 -5.13
C ILE A 41 3.47 5.74 -4.85
N THR A 42 2.81 6.89 -4.99
CA THR A 42 1.35 7.00 -4.94
C THR A 42 0.85 7.71 -6.19
N TYR A 43 -0.20 7.18 -6.80
CA TYR A 43 -0.92 7.79 -7.91
C TYR A 43 -2.25 8.32 -7.41
N THR A 44 -2.49 9.62 -7.59
CA THR A 44 -3.74 10.26 -7.20
C THR A 44 -4.48 10.78 -8.44
N LEU A 45 -5.79 10.61 -8.46
CA LEU A 45 -6.70 10.96 -9.54
C LEU A 45 -7.75 11.92 -8.98
N ASP A 46 -7.77 13.17 -9.46
CA ASP A 46 -8.65 14.23 -8.96
C ASP A 46 -9.81 14.49 -9.92
N ASP A 47 -10.88 15.12 -9.43
CA ASP A 47 -11.97 15.73 -10.23
C ASP A 47 -12.97 14.78 -10.87
N ASN A 48 -12.93 13.49 -10.62
CA ASN A 48 -13.88 12.50 -11.18
C ASN A 48 -13.94 12.52 -12.73
N THR A 49 -12.84 12.80 -13.43
CA THR A 49 -12.87 12.90 -14.90
C THR A 49 -13.28 11.57 -15.53
N SER A 50 -13.91 11.62 -16.69
CA SER A 50 -14.67 10.50 -17.24
C SER A 50 -13.84 9.26 -17.57
N ASN A 51 -12.55 9.43 -17.90
CA ASN A 51 -11.66 8.33 -18.27
C ASN A 51 -10.86 7.74 -17.10
N GLN A 52 -10.97 8.28 -15.89
CA GLN A 52 -10.25 7.72 -14.73
C GLN A 52 -10.66 6.27 -14.47
N LEU A 53 -11.96 6.00 -14.32
CA LEU A 53 -12.47 4.66 -14.03
C LEU A 53 -12.37 3.68 -15.20
N PRO A 54 -12.77 4.01 -16.45
CA PRO A 54 -12.74 3.04 -17.53
C PRO A 54 -11.38 2.88 -18.21
N VAL A 55 -10.46 3.85 -18.06
CA VAL A 55 -9.16 3.82 -18.74
C VAL A 55 -7.98 3.71 -17.76
N ALA A 56 -7.88 4.61 -16.76
CA ALA A 56 -6.73 4.63 -15.87
C ALA A 56 -6.74 3.46 -14.86
N ILE A 57 -7.86 3.21 -14.18
CA ILE A 57 -7.94 2.15 -13.17
C ILE A 57 -7.55 0.77 -13.71
N PRO A 58 -8.00 0.31 -14.90
CA PRO A 58 -7.55 -0.96 -15.47
C PRO A 58 -6.04 -1.04 -15.71
N LEU A 59 -5.35 0.07 -16.00
CA LEU A 59 -3.89 0.07 -16.16
C LEU A 59 -3.18 -0.21 -14.83
N PHE A 60 -3.67 0.34 -13.72
CA PHE A 60 -3.15 0.02 -12.40
C PHE A 60 -3.44 -1.43 -12.01
N ASP A 61 -4.64 -1.91 -12.30
CA ASP A 61 -5.07 -3.28 -11.99
C ASP A 61 -4.24 -4.34 -12.69
N GLN A 62 -3.78 -4.06 -13.91
CA GLN A 62 -2.90 -4.96 -14.66
C GLN A 62 -1.66 -5.40 -13.86
N TYR A 63 -1.13 -4.52 -13.01
CA TYR A 63 0.02 -4.77 -12.15
C TYR A 63 -0.34 -4.93 -10.68
N ASN A 64 -1.64 -4.96 -10.36
CA ASN A 64 -2.17 -4.92 -8.99
C ASN A 64 -1.65 -3.71 -8.18
N PHE A 65 -1.37 -2.61 -8.84
CA PHE A 65 -1.11 -1.32 -8.20
C PHE A 65 -2.43 -0.68 -7.78
N LYS A 66 -2.41 0.09 -6.70
CA LYS A 66 -3.60 0.78 -6.21
C LYS A 66 -3.39 2.29 -6.27
N ALA A 67 -4.42 2.99 -6.75
CA ALA A 67 -4.47 4.43 -6.86
C ALA A 67 -5.45 5.03 -5.85
N THR A 68 -5.37 6.34 -5.66
CA THR A 68 -6.27 7.12 -4.81
C THR A 68 -7.13 8.01 -5.68
N LEU A 69 -8.44 7.92 -5.53
CA LEU A 69 -9.44 8.72 -6.24
C LEU A 69 -9.97 9.81 -5.30
N PHE A 70 -9.52 11.04 -5.51
CA PHE A 70 -9.98 12.23 -4.79
C PHE A 70 -11.26 12.76 -5.44
N THR A 71 -12.39 12.54 -4.77
CA THR A 71 -13.73 12.68 -5.34
C THR A 71 -14.39 13.99 -4.93
N VAL A 72 -14.78 14.82 -5.90
CA VAL A 72 -15.67 15.98 -5.71
C VAL A 72 -17.12 15.49 -5.69
N THR A 73 -17.78 15.56 -4.51
CA THR A 73 -19.03 14.82 -4.32
C THR A 73 -20.24 15.43 -5.03
N ASN A 74 -20.20 16.72 -5.40
CA ASN A 74 -21.27 17.41 -6.12
C ASN A 74 -21.08 17.46 -7.65
N TRP A 75 -20.00 16.86 -8.19
CA TRP A 75 -19.74 16.83 -9.64
C TRP A 75 -20.25 15.55 -10.32
N GLY A 76 -21.28 14.91 -9.76
CA GLY A 76 -21.92 13.74 -10.34
C GLY A 76 -21.00 12.52 -10.46
N PRO A 77 -20.30 12.10 -9.38
CA PRO A 77 -19.39 10.97 -9.47
C PRO A 77 -20.10 9.69 -9.89
N ASN A 78 -19.40 8.85 -10.63
CA ASN A 78 -19.86 7.49 -10.92
C ASN A 78 -19.70 6.60 -9.67
N TRP A 79 -20.68 6.69 -8.76
CA TRP A 79 -20.64 5.94 -7.50
C TRP A 79 -20.54 4.42 -7.68
N ALA A 80 -21.13 3.86 -8.74
CA ALA A 80 -21.02 2.43 -9.03
C ALA A 80 -19.59 2.04 -9.38
N GLY A 81 -18.93 2.81 -10.24
CA GLY A 81 -17.52 2.61 -10.59
C GLY A 81 -16.58 2.83 -9.41
N LEU A 82 -16.85 3.86 -8.57
CA LEU A 82 -16.07 4.13 -7.36
C LEU A 82 -16.21 2.98 -6.33
N ARG A 83 -17.40 2.41 -6.16
CA ARG A 83 -17.59 1.20 -5.32
C ARG A 83 -16.77 0.02 -5.85
N ALA A 84 -16.80 -0.21 -7.16
CA ALA A 84 -16.03 -1.30 -7.77
C ALA A 84 -14.52 -1.08 -7.58
N ALA A 85 -14.02 0.13 -7.81
CA ALA A 85 -12.62 0.47 -7.59
C ALA A 85 -12.21 0.29 -6.11
N SER A 86 -13.02 0.77 -5.17
CA SER A 86 -12.78 0.61 -3.73
C SER A 86 -12.79 -0.87 -3.29
N ALA A 87 -13.73 -1.68 -3.81
CA ALA A 87 -13.77 -3.11 -3.55
C ALA A 87 -12.53 -3.85 -4.07
N ASN A 88 -11.88 -3.31 -5.12
CA ASN A 88 -10.61 -3.81 -5.65
C ASN A 88 -9.37 -3.20 -4.94
N GLY A 89 -9.57 -2.43 -3.87
CA GLY A 89 -8.49 -1.89 -3.03
C GLY A 89 -7.93 -0.53 -3.45
N HIS A 90 -8.55 0.17 -4.42
CA HIS A 90 -8.26 1.58 -4.65
C HIS A 90 -8.88 2.43 -3.54
N GLU A 91 -8.20 3.49 -3.16
CA GLU A 91 -8.73 4.45 -2.20
C GLU A 91 -9.72 5.40 -2.88
N VAL A 92 -10.90 5.57 -2.26
CA VAL A 92 -11.85 6.64 -2.62
C VAL A 92 -11.94 7.59 -1.45
N THR A 93 -11.57 8.85 -1.67
CA THR A 93 -11.44 9.84 -0.62
C THR A 93 -11.84 11.25 -1.08
N SER A 94 -11.70 12.24 -0.24
CA SER A 94 -12.34 13.55 -0.40
C SER A 94 -11.54 14.52 -1.29
N HIS A 95 -12.26 15.17 -2.22
CA HIS A 95 -11.85 16.41 -2.86
C HIS A 95 -12.87 17.53 -2.62
N THR A 96 -13.45 17.57 -1.41
CA THR A 96 -14.53 18.46 -0.94
C THR A 96 -15.89 18.20 -1.61
N VAL A 97 -16.89 19.03 -1.30
CA VAL A 97 -18.24 18.93 -1.89
C VAL A 97 -18.29 19.65 -3.24
N THR A 98 -17.90 20.93 -3.27
CA THR A 98 -18.07 21.83 -4.42
C THR A 98 -16.78 22.33 -5.04
N HIS A 99 -15.62 21.82 -4.57
CA HIS A 99 -14.29 22.16 -5.07
C HIS A 99 -13.87 23.65 -4.86
N PRO A 100 -14.12 24.26 -3.70
CA PRO A 100 -13.69 25.64 -3.44
C PRO A 100 -12.22 25.67 -2.96
N SER A 101 -11.54 26.79 -3.15
CA SER A 101 -10.29 27.08 -2.43
C SER A 101 -10.60 27.26 -0.95
N LEU A 102 -10.28 26.27 -0.12
CA LEU A 102 -10.67 26.24 1.29
C LEU A 102 -10.23 27.48 2.07
N GLY A 103 -8.99 27.95 1.85
CA GLY A 103 -8.49 29.14 2.54
C GLY A 103 -9.25 30.44 2.30
N GLY A 104 -10.13 30.47 1.27
CA GLY A 104 -11.03 31.62 0.99
C GLY A 104 -12.37 31.53 1.72
N LEU A 105 -12.65 30.44 2.44
CA LEU A 105 -13.91 30.20 3.13
C LEU A 105 -13.79 30.45 4.63
N SER A 106 -14.91 30.79 5.26
CA SER A 106 -14.99 30.79 6.73
C SER A 106 -14.84 29.36 7.26
N VAL A 107 -14.42 29.21 8.54
CA VAL A 107 -14.28 27.91 9.21
C VAL A 107 -15.57 27.08 9.13
N ALA A 108 -16.74 27.71 9.30
CA ALA A 108 -18.02 27.01 9.20
C ALA A 108 -18.28 26.47 7.77
N GLN A 109 -17.92 27.20 6.74
CA GLN A 109 -18.03 26.73 5.35
C GLN A 109 -17.03 25.61 5.04
N GLN A 110 -15.78 25.73 5.53
CA GLN A 110 -14.79 24.66 5.44
C GLN A 110 -15.27 23.39 6.12
N THR A 111 -15.83 23.51 7.34
CA THR A 111 -16.44 22.39 8.07
C THR A 111 -17.50 21.68 7.21
N THR A 112 -18.38 22.46 6.57
CA THR A 112 -19.43 21.91 5.70
C THR A 112 -18.82 21.14 4.51
N GLU A 113 -17.87 21.74 3.81
CA GLU A 113 -17.19 21.12 2.65
C GLU A 113 -16.47 19.81 3.03
N LEU A 114 -15.79 19.78 4.17
CA LEU A 114 -15.01 18.65 4.62
C LEU A 114 -15.92 17.53 5.19
N GLN A 115 -16.81 17.86 6.08
CA GLN A 115 -17.70 16.90 6.76
C GLN A 115 -18.69 16.25 5.80
N GLN A 116 -19.36 17.07 4.97
CA GLN A 116 -20.37 16.54 4.05
C GLN A 116 -19.73 15.70 2.94
N SER A 117 -18.55 16.08 2.43
CA SER A 117 -17.83 15.25 1.48
C SER A 117 -17.50 13.88 2.05
N GLN A 118 -16.92 13.83 3.27
CA GLN A 118 -16.60 12.58 3.94
C GLN A 118 -17.86 11.71 4.16
N ALA A 119 -18.94 12.30 4.66
CA ALA A 119 -20.20 11.60 4.92
C ALA A 119 -20.81 11.05 3.62
N THR A 120 -20.82 11.85 2.55
CA THR A 120 -21.35 11.46 1.24
C THR A 120 -20.55 10.31 0.63
N ILE A 121 -19.23 10.35 0.70
CA ILE A 121 -18.37 9.27 0.19
C ILE A 121 -18.63 7.97 0.98
N LYS A 122 -18.62 8.02 2.31
CA LYS A 122 -18.87 6.84 3.16
C LYS A 122 -20.26 6.24 2.93
N ALA A 123 -21.27 7.07 2.69
CA ALA A 123 -22.64 6.61 2.39
C ALA A 123 -22.74 5.92 1.02
N ASN A 124 -22.02 6.40 0.01
CA ASN A 124 -22.09 5.87 -1.35
C ASN A 124 -21.07 4.76 -1.61
N VAL A 125 -19.95 4.73 -0.90
CA VAL A 125 -18.88 3.73 -1.01
C VAL A 125 -18.58 3.18 0.40
N PRO A 126 -19.36 2.21 0.89
CA PRO A 126 -19.25 1.72 2.29
C PRO A 126 -17.89 1.12 2.66
N THR A 127 -17.09 0.71 1.69
CA THR A 127 -15.72 0.22 1.89
C THR A 127 -14.69 1.34 2.02
N ALA A 128 -15.04 2.58 1.65
CA ALA A 128 -14.14 3.72 1.73
C ALA A 128 -14.04 4.24 3.18
N LYS A 129 -12.83 4.28 3.72
CA LYS A 129 -12.55 4.91 5.02
C LYS A 129 -12.62 6.44 4.93
N CYS A 130 -12.28 7.02 3.79
CA CYS A 130 -12.27 8.45 3.48
C CYS A 130 -11.50 9.26 4.54
N GLU A 131 -10.22 8.94 4.69
CA GLU A 131 -9.37 9.43 5.78
C GLU A 131 -8.40 10.54 5.35
N THR A 132 -8.37 10.87 4.05
CA THR A 132 -7.47 11.87 3.47
C THR A 132 -8.24 12.87 2.62
N VAL A 133 -7.67 14.04 2.38
CA VAL A 133 -8.25 15.08 1.53
C VAL A 133 -7.20 15.66 0.58
N ALA A 134 -7.59 15.88 -0.67
CA ALA A 134 -6.85 16.75 -1.56
C ALA A 134 -7.47 18.16 -1.52
N TYR A 135 -6.64 19.18 -1.45
CA TYR A 135 -7.12 20.54 -1.40
C TYR A 135 -7.40 21.06 -2.81
N PRO A 136 -8.67 21.47 -3.12
CA PRO A 136 -8.95 22.11 -4.38
C PRO A 136 -8.03 23.31 -4.63
N ASN A 137 -7.58 23.46 -5.88
CA ASN A 137 -6.65 24.51 -6.29
C ASN A 137 -5.34 24.52 -5.46
N CYS A 138 -5.00 23.41 -4.83
CA CYS A 138 -3.81 23.23 -3.97
C CYS A 138 -3.76 24.18 -2.75
N ALA A 139 -4.88 24.81 -2.41
CA ALA A 139 -5.00 25.79 -1.34
C ALA A 139 -5.48 25.15 -0.03
N THR A 140 -4.57 25.03 0.93
CA THR A 140 -4.86 24.52 2.27
C THR A 140 -5.85 25.44 2.99
N GLY A 141 -6.76 24.84 3.78
CA GLY A 141 -7.67 25.57 4.67
C GLY A 141 -7.16 25.69 6.10
N ASP A 142 -8.11 25.86 7.03
CA ASP A 142 -7.86 25.86 8.47
C ASP A 142 -7.44 24.46 8.93
N VAL A 143 -6.18 24.29 9.27
CA VAL A 143 -5.61 22.98 9.63
C VAL A 143 -6.32 22.31 10.80
N PRO A 144 -6.66 22.99 11.92
CA PRO A 144 -7.43 22.38 13.00
C PRO A 144 -8.78 21.81 12.56
N THR A 145 -9.48 22.51 11.66
CA THR A 145 -10.74 22.01 11.06
C THR A 145 -10.50 20.77 10.21
N ILE A 146 -9.46 20.76 9.38
CA ILE A 146 -9.11 19.61 8.55
C ILE A 146 -8.76 18.39 9.41
N GLN A 147 -8.00 18.58 10.49
CA GLN A 147 -7.60 17.54 11.46
C GLN A 147 -8.80 16.86 12.14
N SER A 148 -9.92 17.54 12.24
CA SER A 148 -11.14 16.97 12.82
C SER A 148 -11.78 15.89 11.95
N TYR A 149 -11.44 15.81 10.66
CA TYR A 149 -12.04 14.90 9.68
C TYR A 149 -11.04 13.99 8.96
N TYR A 150 -9.79 14.43 8.79
CA TYR A 150 -8.81 13.74 7.95
C TYR A 150 -7.46 13.60 8.64
N LEU A 151 -6.75 12.51 8.31
CA LEU A 151 -5.42 12.18 8.84
C LEU A 151 -4.31 12.95 8.14
N ALA A 152 -4.56 13.37 6.90
CA ALA A 152 -3.60 14.06 6.05
C ALA A 152 -4.29 14.86 4.94
N GLY A 153 -3.59 15.87 4.44
CA GLY A 153 -4.02 16.69 3.33
C GLY A 153 -2.93 16.87 2.27
N ARG A 154 -3.32 16.85 0.98
CA ARG A 154 -2.44 16.94 -0.18
C ARG A 154 -2.58 18.28 -0.88
N THR A 155 -1.42 18.90 -1.10
CA THR A 155 -1.19 20.07 -1.96
C THR A 155 -0.56 19.64 -3.31
N CYS A 156 -0.03 20.57 -4.10
CA CYS A 156 0.60 20.28 -5.39
C CYS A 156 1.89 21.11 -5.63
N SER A 157 2.74 21.23 -4.62
CA SER A 157 3.97 22.02 -4.74
C SER A 157 5.04 21.41 -5.65
N GLY A 158 4.81 20.22 -6.22
CA GLY A 158 5.69 19.58 -7.19
C GLY A 158 6.95 18.94 -6.62
N GLN A 159 7.04 18.82 -5.30
CA GLN A 159 8.20 18.27 -4.59
C GLN A 159 8.03 16.78 -4.29
N LEU A 160 9.14 16.04 -4.26
CA LEU A 160 9.20 14.73 -3.64
C LEU A 160 9.07 14.88 -2.12
N MET A 161 8.34 13.96 -1.50
CA MET A 161 8.23 13.94 -0.05
C MET A 161 9.39 13.15 0.58
N PRO A 162 9.94 13.61 1.72
CA PRO A 162 10.89 12.81 2.48
C PRO A 162 10.21 11.57 3.05
N ALA A 163 11.03 10.59 3.46
CA ALA A 163 10.50 9.38 4.09
C ALA A 163 9.68 9.66 5.37
N THR A 164 9.99 10.75 6.07
CA THR A 164 9.25 11.21 7.25
C THR A 164 8.89 12.68 7.07
N PRO A 165 7.72 12.98 6.48
CA PRO A 165 7.23 14.35 6.39
C PRO A 165 7.02 14.97 7.78
N SER A 166 7.36 16.25 7.93
CA SER A 166 7.13 16.99 9.17
C SER A 166 5.70 17.51 9.30
N ASP A 167 4.99 17.68 8.18
CA ASP A 167 3.62 18.17 8.13
C ASP A 167 2.77 17.29 7.22
N PHE A 168 1.84 16.54 7.82
CA PHE A 168 0.92 15.66 7.10
C PHE A 168 -0.27 16.39 6.49
N TYR A 169 -0.45 17.67 6.79
CA TYR A 169 -1.51 18.50 6.22
C TYR A 169 -1.03 19.41 5.09
N ASN A 170 0.23 19.23 4.67
CA ASN A 170 0.84 19.93 3.54
C ASN A 170 1.69 18.98 2.68
N LEU A 171 1.16 17.79 2.38
CA LEU A 171 1.87 16.82 1.57
C LEU A 171 1.85 17.22 0.10
N SER A 172 3.02 17.21 -0.54
CA SER A 172 3.18 17.61 -1.93
C SER A 172 2.76 16.52 -2.91
N ALA A 173 2.29 16.92 -4.09
CA ALA A 173 2.15 16.07 -5.26
C ALA A 173 2.68 16.75 -6.52
N ILE A 174 3.01 15.96 -7.52
CA ILE A 174 3.59 16.38 -8.80
C ILE A 174 2.51 16.27 -9.87
N ILE A 175 2.09 17.40 -10.44
CA ILE A 175 1.08 17.45 -11.49
C ILE A 175 1.62 16.78 -12.76
N THR A 176 0.83 15.87 -13.31
CA THR A 176 1.08 15.15 -14.56
C THR A 176 0.25 15.71 -15.71
N GLY A 177 0.57 15.28 -16.93
CA GLY A 177 -0.22 15.64 -18.12
C GLY A 177 0.28 16.90 -18.83
N SER A 178 -0.51 17.38 -19.77
CA SER A 178 -0.09 18.34 -20.81
C SER A 178 0.41 19.69 -20.30
N THR A 179 -0.01 20.14 -19.13
CA THR A 179 0.45 21.40 -18.51
C THR A 179 1.35 21.15 -17.29
N GLY A 180 1.48 19.91 -16.83
CA GLY A 180 2.31 19.52 -15.71
C GLY A 180 3.79 19.35 -16.05
N ALA A 181 4.61 19.15 -15.03
CA ALA A 181 6.03 18.86 -15.18
C ALA A 181 6.32 17.43 -15.66
N VAL A 182 5.32 16.55 -15.65
CA VAL A 182 5.42 15.12 -15.98
C VAL A 182 4.43 14.80 -17.09
N GLN A 183 4.91 14.74 -18.32
CA GLN A 183 4.08 14.57 -19.53
C GLN A 183 4.30 13.22 -20.20
N THR A 184 5.54 12.70 -20.16
CA THR A 184 5.95 11.46 -20.82
C THR A 184 6.33 10.38 -19.82
N ALA A 185 6.32 9.12 -20.23
CA ALA A 185 6.81 8.00 -19.42
C ALA A 185 8.23 8.24 -18.88
N ALA A 186 9.09 8.86 -19.67
CA ALA A 186 10.44 9.22 -19.25
C ALA A 186 10.44 10.24 -18.10
N ASN A 187 9.54 11.22 -18.12
CA ASN A 187 9.41 12.17 -17.02
C ASN A 187 8.88 11.49 -15.75
N PHE A 188 7.89 10.61 -15.85
CA PHE A 188 7.40 9.80 -14.75
C PHE A 188 8.52 8.95 -14.15
N ASN A 189 9.26 8.21 -15.00
CA ASN A 189 10.37 7.35 -14.57
C ASN A 189 11.44 8.16 -13.84
N ALA A 190 11.81 9.34 -14.35
CA ALA A 190 12.80 10.21 -13.73
C ALA A 190 12.37 10.64 -12.30
N ARG A 191 11.09 10.91 -12.06
CA ARG A 191 10.58 11.23 -10.72
C ARG A 191 10.59 10.03 -9.78
N ALA A 192 10.20 8.85 -10.27
CA ALA A 192 10.29 7.61 -9.51
C ALA A 192 11.75 7.28 -9.13
N ASP A 193 12.68 7.42 -10.07
CA ASP A 193 14.12 7.20 -9.83
C ASP A 193 14.72 8.21 -8.86
N ALA A 194 14.30 9.47 -8.94
CA ALA A 194 14.70 10.48 -7.97
C ALA A 194 14.20 10.14 -6.56
N ALA A 195 12.95 9.64 -6.43
CA ALA A 195 12.43 9.15 -5.15
C ALA A 195 13.23 7.94 -4.64
N ARG A 196 13.58 6.98 -5.53
CA ARG A 196 14.42 5.82 -5.19
C ARG A 196 15.78 6.26 -4.66
N THR A 197 16.42 7.20 -5.34
CA THR A 197 17.74 7.72 -4.95
C THR A 197 17.69 8.47 -3.61
N ALA A 198 16.62 9.22 -3.36
CA ALA A 198 16.44 9.98 -2.13
C ALA A 198 15.89 9.12 -0.96
N GLY A 199 15.45 7.89 -1.20
CA GLY A 199 14.72 7.10 -0.22
C GLY A 199 13.36 7.71 0.15
N GLY A 200 12.77 8.49 -0.75
CA GLY A 200 11.60 9.33 -0.53
C GLY A 200 10.27 8.74 -1.02
N TRP A 201 9.26 9.59 -1.06
CA TRP A 201 7.91 9.29 -1.53
C TRP A 201 7.55 10.19 -2.71
N CYS A 202 7.20 9.58 -3.85
CA CYS A 202 6.71 10.27 -5.04
C CYS A 202 5.18 10.17 -5.10
N VAL A 203 4.51 11.33 -5.10
CA VAL A 203 3.05 11.41 -5.27
C VAL A 203 2.77 12.04 -6.61
N PHE A 204 2.18 11.31 -7.54
CA PHE A 204 1.70 11.83 -8.81
C PHE A 204 0.26 12.30 -8.68
N LEU A 205 -0.02 13.47 -9.23
CA LEU A 205 -1.33 14.09 -9.30
C LEU A 205 -1.80 14.15 -10.75
N THR A 206 -2.80 13.38 -11.07
CA THR A 206 -3.41 13.28 -12.40
C THR A 206 -4.87 13.76 -12.33
N HIS A 207 -5.31 14.53 -13.31
CA HIS A 207 -6.72 14.91 -13.47
C HIS A 207 -7.31 14.18 -14.68
N GLY A 208 -7.24 14.80 -15.88
CA GLY A 208 -7.72 14.20 -17.11
C GLY A 208 -6.90 13.03 -17.61
N ILE A 209 -7.55 12.11 -18.32
CA ILE A 209 -6.91 10.99 -19.02
C ILE A 209 -7.27 11.09 -20.51
N ASN A 210 -6.28 11.17 -21.39
CA ASN A 210 -6.47 11.41 -22.81
C ASN A 210 -7.25 12.74 -23.03
N ASN A 211 -8.26 12.72 -23.90
CA ASN A 211 -9.07 13.90 -24.25
C ASN A 211 -10.43 13.87 -23.55
N ASP A 212 -10.49 13.59 -22.24
CA ASP A 212 -11.74 13.52 -21.48
C ASP A 212 -12.27 14.87 -20.97
N GLY A 213 -11.62 15.96 -21.34
CA GLY A 213 -11.99 17.31 -20.93
C GLY A 213 -11.48 17.75 -19.55
N GLY A 214 -10.80 16.85 -18.82
CA GLY A 214 -10.18 17.18 -17.53
C GLY A 214 -8.95 18.08 -17.68
N TYR A 215 -8.59 18.76 -16.59
CA TYR A 215 -7.39 19.60 -16.54
C TYR A 215 -6.14 18.77 -16.79
N SER A 216 -5.16 19.32 -17.51
CA SER A 216 -3.83 18.72 -17.75
C SER A 216 -3.88 17.21 -18.07
N PRO A 217 -4.53 16.79 -19.17
CA PRO A 217 -4.75 15.39 -19.43
C PRO A 217 -3.43 14.63 -19.64
N THR A 218 -3.30 13.51 -18.93
CA THR A 218 -2.21 12.53 -19.07
C THR A 218 -2.57 11.53 -20.18
N GLN A 219 -1.66 11.25 -21.10
CA GLN A 219 -1.87 10.20 -22.09
C GLN A 219 -1.82 8.82 -21.44
N SER A 220 -2.84 8.01 -21.65
CA SER A 220 -2.91 6.66 -21.09
C SER A 220 -1.77 5.75 -21.55
N THR A 221 -1.23 5.97 -22.76
CA THR A 221 -0.06 5.26 -23.28
C THR A 221 1.22 5.58 -22.50
N GLU A 222 1.40 6.84 -22.12
CA GLU A 222 2.54 7.27 -21.29
C GLU A 222 2.43 6.70 -19.88
N LEU A 223 1.23 6.75 -19.30
CA LEU A 223 0.96 6.13 -17.99
C LEU A 223 1.22 4.62 -18.03
N ALA A 224 0.70 3.89 -19.04
CA ALA A 224 0.90 2.47 -19.19
C ALA A 224 2.39 2.09 -19.31
N THR A 225 3.14 2.85 -20.10
CA THR A 225 4.59 2.64 -20.26
C THR A 225 5.34 2.86 -18.95
N HIS A 226 4.97 3.88 -18.19
CA HIS A 226 5.53 4.13 -16.85
C HIS A 226 5.18 3.02 -15.85
N LEU A 227 3.92 2.55 -15.80
CA LEU A 227 3.53 1.48 -14.90
C LEU A 227 4.26 0.17 -15.21
N ALA A 228 4.51 -0.13 -16.50
CA ALA A 228 5.36 -1.27 -16.91
C ALA A 228 6.80 -1.11 -16.37
N TYR A 229 7.37 0.09 -16.45
CA TYR A 229 8.69 0.39 -15.87
C TYR A 229 8.71 0.17 -14.36
N VAL A 230 7.72 0.68 -13.61
CA VAL A 230 7.63 0.49 -12.15
C VAL A 230 7.46 -0.99 -11.81
N ASN A 231 6.67 -1.74 -12.57
CA ASN A 231 6.52 -3.18 -12.38
C ASN A 231 7.82 -3.95 -12.62
N THR A 232 8.61 -3.58 -13.64
CA THR A 232 9.93 -4.16 -13.89
C THR A 232 10.89 -3.90 -12.73
N ASN A 233 10.77 -2.74 -12.08
CA ASN A 233 11.56 -2.31 -10.92
C ASN A 233 10.80 -2.48 -9.59
N VAL A 234 9.83 -3.39 -9.52
CA VAL A 234 8.98 -3.57 -8.32
C VAL A 234 9.77 -3.96 -7.07
N ALA A 235 11.02 -4.42 -7.22
CA ALA A 235 11.93 -4.65 -6.10
C ALA A 235 12.27 -3.37 -5.35
N ASP A 236 12.29 -2.23 -6.02
CA ASP A 236 12.69 -0.93 -5.47
C ASP A 236 11.51 -0.07 -5.01
N PHE A 237 10.32 -0.27 -5.59
CA PHE A 237 9.18 0.61 -5.38
C PHE A 237 8.05 -0.07 -4.60
N TRP A 238 7.54 0.62 -3.58
CA TRP A 238 6.27 0.32 -2.95
C TRP A 238 5.18 1.22 -3.52
N VAL A 239 4.32 0.67 -4.37
CA VAL A 239 3.15 1.39 -4.90
C VAL A 239 1.98 1.14 -3.96
N SER A 240 1.39 2.22 -3.41
CA SER A 240 0.25 2.13 -2.50
C SER A 240 -0.63 3.38 -2.56
N THR A 241 -1.81 3.29 -1.93
CA THR A 241 -2.73 4.41 -1.79
C THR A 241 -2.15 5.51 -0.91
N PHE A 242 -2.71 6.71 -1.01
CA PHE A 242 -2.23 7.85 -0.25
C PHE A 242 -2.41 7.64 1.26
N SER A 243 -3.57 7.15 1.70
CA SER A 243 -3.82 6.88 3.12
C SER A 243 -2.94 5.77 3.68
N ASP A 244 -2.70 4.69 2.93
CA ASP A 244 -1.84 3.59 3.37
C ASP A 244 -0.41 4.05 3.62
N VAL A 245 0.14 4.90 2.72
CA VAL A 245 1.49 5.44 2.91
C VAL A 245 1.54 6.37 4.12
N VAL A 246 0.53 7.24 4.31
CA VAL A 246 0.42 8.11 5.49
C VAL A 246 0.37 7.29 6.78
N LYS A 247 -0.49 6.27 6.85
CA LYS A 247 -0.62 5.40 8.02
C LYS A 247 0.68 4.65 8.29
N TYR A 248 1.25 4.03 7.27
CA TYR A 248 2.52 3.31 7.40
C TYR A 248 3.64 4.19 7.99
N ILE A 249 3.76 5.45 7.53
CA ILE A 249 4.75 6.37 8.06
C ILE A 249 4.49 6.67 9.53
N LYS A 250 3.25 6.91 9.91
CA LYS A 250 2.87 7.23 11.29
C LYS A 250 3.10 6.03 12.21
N GLU A 251 2.63 4.84 11.84
CA GLU A 251 2.82 3.61 12.62
C GLU A 251 4.30 3.25 12.78
N ARG A 252 5.09 3.23 11.70
CA ARG A 252 6.51 2.93 11.83
C ARG A 252 7.28 3.93 12.70
N ASN A 253 6.85 5.21 12.70
CA ASN A 253 7.49 6.25 13.51
C ASN A 253 7.10 6.15 14.99
N ALA A 254 5.90 5.63 15.29
CA ALA A 254 5.42 5.38 16.65
C ALA A 254 5.79 4.00 17.19
N ALA A 255 6.28 3.09 16.33
CA ALA A 255 6.51 1.69 16.66
C ALA A 255 7.48 1.50 17.84
N VAL A 256 7.04 0.74 18.83
CA VAL A 256 7.84 0.24 19.94
C VAL A 256 7.99 -1.27 19.78
N LEU A 257 9.22 -1.74 19.61
CA LEU A 257 9.53 -3.14 19.36
C LEU A 257 10.41 -3.69 20.47
N THR A 258 9.91 -4.70 21.17
CA THR A 258 10.61 -5.40 22.23
C THR A 258 10.76 -6.87 21.92
N GLU A 259 11.77 -7.52 22.50
CA GLU A 259 12.00 -8.96 22.37
C GLU A 259 12.19 -9.58 23.74
N THR A 260 11.57 -10.73 23.96
CA THR A 260 11.79 -11.59 25.11
C THR A 260 12.33 -12.94 24.62
N PRO A 261 13.56 -13.33 25.00
CA PRO A 261 14.08 -14.67 24.74
C PRO A 261 13.23 -15.72 25.44
N VAL A 262 12.84 -16.79 24.74
CA VAL A 262 12.13 -17.94 25.31
C VAL A 262 13.10 -19.10 25.50
N SER A 263 14.00 -19.33 24.53
CA SER A 263 15.04 -20.34 24.56
C SER A 263 16.18 -19.98 23.59
N ALA A 264 17.19 -20.82 23.49
CA ALA A 264 18.26 -20.65 22.49
C ALA A 264 17.74 -20.71 21.02
N THR A 265 16.53 -21.24 20.82
CA THR A 265 15.93 -21.46 19.51
C THR A 265 14.60 -20.72 19.31
N GLN A 266 14.22 -19.82 20.22
CA GLN A 266 12.93 -19.12 20.15
C GLN A 266 12.97 -17.76 20.85
N PHE A 267 12.37 -16.76 20.21
CA PHE A 267 12.10 -15.42 20.74
C PHE A 267 10.63 -15.09 20.64
N THR A 268 10.14 -14.23 21.51
CA THR A 268 8.84 -13.55 21.39
C THR A 268 9.08 -12.09 21.15
N MET A 269 8.55 -11.57 20.04
CA MET A 269 8.56 -10.16 19.69
C MET A 269 7.19 -9.55 20.01
N THR A 270 7.18 -8.38 20.62
CA THR A 270 5.99 -7.54 20.79
C THR A 270 6.21 -6.23 20.03
N LEU A 271 5.25 -5.88 19.20
CA LEU A 271 5.20 -4.64 18.45
C LEU A 271 3.96 -3.87 18.88
N THR A 272 4.17 -2.66 19.41
CA THR A 272 3.09 -1.77 19.86
C THR A 272 3.33 -0.35 19.36
N ASP A 273 2.31 0.48 19.43
CA ASP A 273 2.42 1.92 19.31
C ASP A 273 1.43 2.62 20.27
N ASN A 274 1.22 3.91 20.12
CA ASN A 274 0.27 4.69 20.91
C ASN A 274 -0.82 5.33 20.02
N LEU A 275 -0.98 4.87 18.80
CA LEU A 275 -1.96 5.36 17.85
C LEU A 275 -3.30 4.62 18.03
N PRO A 276 -4.43 5.22 17.63
CA PRO A 276 -5.73 4.55 17.71
C PRO A 276 -5.84 3.39 16.69
N ASP A 277 -5.92 2.14 17.13
CA ASP A 277 -5.96 0.93 16.31
C ASP A 277 -7.10 0.89 15.28
N GLN A 278 -8.25 1.57 15.57
CA GLN A 278 -9.36 1.64 14.62
C GLN A 278 -9.04 2.44 13.36
N VAL A 279 -7.99 3.25 13.42
CA VAL A 279 -7.54 4.14 12.35
C VAL A 279 -6.23 3.65 11.77
N TYR A 280 -5.28 3.35 12.62
CA TYR A 280 -3.94 2.90 12.25
C TYR A 280 -3.89 1.38 12.33
N ASP A 281 -4.07 0.73 11.19
CA ASP A 281 -4.28 -0.71 11.07
C ASP A 281 -3.41 -1.34 9.96
N VAL A 282 -2.40 -0.60 9.48
CA VAL A 282 -1.54 -1.11 8.42
C VAL A 282 -0.34 -1.87 9.00
N SER A 283 0.02 -2.97 8.36
CA SER A 283 1.21 -3.71 8.77
C SER A 283 2.47 -2.97 8.38
N ILE A 284 3.47 -2.98 9.26
CA ILE A 284 4.81 -2.50 8.98
C ILE A 284 5.77 -3.66 8.74
N SER A 285 6.77 -3.46 7.87
CA SER A 285 7.75 -4.48 7.56
C SER A 285 8.86 -4.49 8.61
N VAL A 286 9.08 -5.63 9.19
CA VAL A 286 10.10 -5.86 10.24
C VAL A 286 11.09 -6.90 9.74
N ARG A 287 12.37 -6.71 10.05
CA ARG A 287 13.37 -7.76 9.93
C ARG A 287 14.16 -7.94 11.24
N ARG A 288 14.40 -9.19 11.59
CA ARG A 288 15.21 -9.57 12.75
C ARG A 288 16.46 -10.28 12.28
N GLN A 289 17.61 -9.85 12.76
CA GLN A 289 18.87 -10.55 12.53
C GLN A 289 18.83 -11.95 13.14
N LEU A 290 19.18 -12.96 12.35
CA LEU A 290 19.20 -14.34 12.84
C LEU A 290 20.50 -14.65 13.59
N PRO A 291 20.43 -15.42 14.71
CA PRO A 291 21.62 -15.98 15.33
C PRO A 291 22.43 -16.78 14.33
N ALA A 292 23.75 -16.79 14.46
CA ALA A 292 24.64 -17.47 13.53
C ALA A 292 24.35 -19.00 13.41
N ALA A 293 23.94 -19.63 14.52
CA ALA A 293 23.60 -21.03 14.57
C ALA A 293 22.26 -21.41 13.93
N TRP A 294 21.39 -20.42 13.60
CA TRP A 294 20.10 -20.70 13.01
C TRP A 294 20.25 -20.92 11.49
N THR A 295 19.65 -21.96 10.93
CA THR A 295 19.69 -22.24 9.49
C THR A 295 18.52 -21.60 8.76
N GLY A 296 17.40 -21.35 9.45
CA GLY A 296 16.22 -20.66 8.96
C GLY A 296 15.38 -20.12 10.11
N ALA A 297 14.19 -19.63 9.82
CA ALA A 297 13.26 -19.14 10.82
C ALA A 297 11.81 -19.39 10.41
N ALA A 298 10.95 -19.69 11.40
CA ALA A 298 9.49 -19.65 11.28
C ALA A 298 8.95 -18.54 12.17
N VAL A 299 7.89 -17.89 11.71
CA VAL A 299 7.21 -16.79 12.40
C VAL A 299 5.75 -17.17 12.62
N LEU A 300 5.27 -17.09 13.86
CA LEU A 300 3.90 -17.43 14.24
C LEU A 300 3.29 -16.30 15.08
N ARG A 301 1.98 -16.03 14.87
CA ARG A 301 1.17 -15.26 15.82
C ARG A 301 0.17 -16.23 16.47
N GLY A 302 0.38 -16.54 17.75
CA GLY A 302 -0.28 -17.66 18.39
C GLY A 302 0.06 -18.97 17.66
N THR A 303 -0.95 -19.60 17.05
CA THR A 303 -0.80 -20.80 16.22
C THR A 303 -0.80 -20.51 14.71
N THR A 304 -1.03 -19.26 14.31
CA THR A 304 -1.18 -18.88 12.90
C THR A 304 0.18 -18.53 12.30
N PRO A 305 0.60 -19.17 11.19
CA PRO A 305 1.81 -18.79 10.48
C PRO A 305 1.75 -17.37 9.93
N VAL A 306 2.79 -16.59 10.20
CA VAL A 306 3.01 -15.27 9.56
C VAL A 306 3.93 -15.48 8.37
N ALA A 307 3.50 -14.95 7.21
CA ALA A 307 4.31 -15.02 6.00
C ALA A 307 5.68 -14.36 6.23
N SER A 308 6.74 -15.14 6.08
CA SER A 308 8.10 -14.69 6.35
C SER A 308 9.10 -15.29 5.37
N ARG A 309 10.23 -14.62 5.20
CA ARG A 309 11.35 -15.13 4.40
C ARG A 309 12.67 -14.81 5.05
N VAL A 310 13.66 -15.66 4.83
CA VAL A 310 15.04 -15.38 5.22
C VAL A 310 15.75 -14.71 4.05
N VAL A 311 16.41 -13.58 4.34
CA VAL A 311 17.21 -12.83 3.37
C VAL A 311 18.61 -12.61 3.91
N THR A 312 19.59 -12.47 3.00
CA THR A 312 20.94 -12.02 3.35
C THR A 312 21.15 -10.61 2.84
N SER A 313 21.55 -9.71 3.71
CA SER A 313 21.86 -8.31 3.38
C SER A 313 23.20 -7.95 4.00
N ALA A 314 24.14 -7.49 3.19
CA ALA A 314 25.51 -7.18 3.63
C ALA A 314 26.18 -8.32 4.45
N GLY A 315 25.98 -9.57 4.04
CA GLY A 315 26.53 -10.75 4.73
C GLY A 315 25.79 -11.18 6.00
N VAL A 316 24.80 -10.43 6.46
CA VAL A 316 23.99 -10.73 7.63
C VAL A 316 22.65 -11.34 7.22
N ARG A 317 22.24 -12.41 7.91
CA ARG A 317 20.94 -13.06 7.66
C ARG A 317 19.85 -12.47 8.53
N TYR A 318 18.69 -12.27 7.94
CA TYR A 318 17.50 -11.73 8.59
C TYR A 318 16.29 -12.59 8.26
N VAL A 319 15.37 -12.76 9.21
CA VAL A 319 13.98 -13.10 8.89
C VAL A 319 13.21 -11.81 8.68
N VAL A 320 12.46 -11.73 7.58
CA VAL A 320 11.63 -10.58 7.19
C VAL A 320 10.17 -11.00 7.23
N PHE A 321 9.31 -10.19 7.82
CA PHE A 321 7.87 -10.40 7.92
C PHE A 321 7.12 -9.07 8.11
N GLU A 322 5.81 -9.12 7.94
CA GLU A 322 4.92 -7.98 8.20
C GLU A 322 4.26 -8.15 9.57
N ALA A 323 4.18 -7.08 10.35
CA ALA A 323 3.48 -7.06 11.63
C ALA A 323 2.69 -5.76 11.77
N THR A 324 1.46 -5.88 12.27
CA THR A 324 0.64 -4.72 12.65
C THR A 324 0.83 -4.48 14.14
N PRO A 325 1.08 -3.25 14.59
CA PRO A 325 1.15 -2.93 16.02
C PRO A 325 -0.09 -3.41 16.77
N ASP A 326 0.05 -3.67 18.07
CA ASP A 326 -1.01 -4.04 19.03
C ASP A 326 -1.84 -5.30 18.69
N GLN A 327 -1.42 -6.07 17.66
CA GLN A 327 -2.05 -7.32 17.25
C GLN A 327 -1.55 -8.55 18.03
N GLY A 328 -0.90 -8.32 19.17
CA GLY A 328 -0.36 -9.37 20.03
C GLY A 328 1.03 -9.88 19.63
N PRO A 329 1.64 -10.75 20.48
CA PRO A 329 3.01 -11.18 20.33
C PRO A 329 3.20 -12.10 19.12
N VAL A 330 4.39 -11.99 18.53
CA VAL A 330 4.86 -12.83 17.41
C VAL A 330 6.02 -13.71 17.91
N GLN A 331 5.91 -15.01 17.71
CA GLN A 331 6.99 -15.97 18.02
C GLN A 331 7.88 -16.16 16.79
N ILE A 332 9.19 -16.09 17.00
CA ILE A 332 10.20 -16.34 15.98
C ILE A 332 11.05 -17.52 16.47
N SER A 333 11.03 -18.61 15.73
CA SER A 333 11.74 -19.84 16.12
C SER A 333 12.71 -20.28 15.04
N ASN A 334 13.82 -20.94 15.47
CA ASN A 334 14.70 -21.61 14.54
C ASN A 334 13.91 -22.73 13.82
N ALA A 335 13.91 -22.69 12.53
CA ALA A 335 13.35 -23.72 11.67
C ALA A 335 14.38 -24.07 10.60
N PRO A 336 14.46 -25.33 10.16
CA PRO A 336 15.31 -25.68 9.04
C PRO A 336 15.02 -24.76 7.86
N ALA A 337 16.06 -24.30 7.15
CA ALA A 337 15.85 -23.66 5.88
C ALA A 337 15.06 -24.64 4.99
N ALA A 338 13.92 -24.22 4.47
CA ALA A 338 13.18 -25.03 3.52
C ALA A 338 14.15 -25.34 2.36
N THR A 339 14.56 -26.60 2.24
CA THR A 339 15.40 -27.09 1.15
C THR A 339 14.51 -27.20 -0.10
N GLY A 340 14.22 -26.09 -0.71
CA GLY A 340 13.47 -25.99 -1.94
C GLY A 340 13.63 -24.58 -2.49
N THR A 341 14.14 -24.45 -3.67
CA THR A 341 14.20 -23.22 -4.44
C THR A 341 12.75 -22.77 -4.69
N ARG A 342 12.23 -21.86 -3.86
CA ARG A 342 10.92 -21.22 -4.09
C ARG A 342 11.15 -19.79 -4.51
N THR A 343 11.13 -19.56 -5.80
CA THR A 343 10.81 -18.26 -6.38
C THR A 343 9.28 -18.18 -6.45
N GLY A 344 8.65 -17.48 -5.50
CA GLY A 344 7.19 -17.31 -5.54
C GLY A 344 6.64 -16.63 -4.29
N ALA A 345 5.71 -15.74 -4.50
CA ALA A 345 5.01 -14.95 -3.50
C ALA A 345 4.33 -15.78 -2.41
N ALA A 346 4.19 -15.20 -1.21
CA ALA A 346 3.55 -15.78 -0.04
C ALA A 346 2.06 -16.11 -0.31
N GLY A 347 1.80 -17.38 -0.57
CA GLY A 347 0.52 -18.06 -0.55
C GLY A 347 0.83 -19.54 -0.30
N SER A 348 -0.04 -20.31 0.31
CA SER A 348 0.11 -21.76 0.33
C SER A 348 0.34 -22.23 -1.11
N PRO A 349 1.40 -23.03 -1.40
CA PRO A 349 1.64 -23.42 -2.78
C PRO A 349 0.45 -24.20 -3.30
N ALA A 350 0.03 -23.85 -4.50
CA ALA A 350 -0.91 -24.69 -5.19
C ALA A 350 -0.25 -26.07 -5.43
N SER A 351 -0.97 -27.12 -5.11
CA SER A 351 -0.56 -28.47 -5.45
C SER A 351 -1.13 -28.82 -6.80
N THR A 352 -0.32 -29.44 -7.68
CA THR A 352 -0.77 -29.90 -8.99
C THR A 352 -0.32 -31.34 -9.18
N TRP A 353 -1.28 -32.24 -9.52
CA TRP A 353 -1.00 -33.64 -9.78
C TRP A 353 -2.10 -34.30 -10.63
N PRO A 354 -1.81 -35.32 -11.43
CA PRO A 354 -0.46 -35.64 -11.88
C PRO A 354 0.10 -34.60 -12.86
N ASN A 355 1.40 -34.53 -13.02
CA ASN A 355 2.05 -33.79 -14.09
C ASN A 355 3.35 -34.55 -14.45
N PRO A 356 3.49 -35.14 -15.65
CA PRO A 356 2.55 -35.10 -16.77
C PRO A 356 1.19 -35.78 -16.49
N PHE A 357 0.17 -35.47 -17.29
CA PHE A 357 -1.19 -36.00 -17.16
C PHE A 357 -1.80 -36.45 -18.52
N ALA A 358 -2.67 -37.46 -18.50
CA ALA A 358 -3.31 -37.97 -19.70
C ALA A 358 -4.74 -37.42 -19.90
N ALA A 359 -5.55 -37.33 -18.85
CA ALA A 359 -6.92 -36.79 -18.91
C ALA A 359 -7.00 -35.40 -18.29
N ASP A 360 -7.02 -35.34 -16.96
CA ASP A 360 -7.07 -34.13 -16.18
C ASP A 360 -6.01 -34.10 -15.09
N MET A 361 -5.62 -32.90 -14.70
CA MET A 361 -4.72 -32.62 -13.61
C MET A 361 -5.51 -31.88 -12.52
N THR A 362 -5.28 -32.22 -11.27
CA THR A 362 -5.83 -31.48 -10.13
C THR A 362 -4.93 -30.30 -9.78
N VAL A 363 -5.53 -29.13 -9.64
CA VAL A 363 -4.92 -27.95 -9.02
C VAL A 363 -5.61 -27.76 -7.68
N ALA A 364 -4.89 -27.81 -6.56
CA ALA A 364 -5.44 -27.56 -5.24
C ALA A 364 -4.78 -26.34 -4.59
N LEU A 365 -5.61 -25.40 -4.13
CA LEU A 365 -5.22 -24.21 -3.41
C LEU A 365 -6.35 -23.80 -2.45
N PRO A 366 -6.09 -23.56 -1.15
CA PRO A 366 -7.12 -23.11 -0.22
C PRO A 366 -7.76 -21.79 -0.67
N GLY A 367 -9.11 -21.71 -0.59
CA GLY A 367 -9.87 -20.54 -1.01
C GLY A 367 -10.16 -20.50 -2.50
N ALA A 368 -10.82 -19.44 -2.96
CA ALA A 368 -11.14 -19.24 -4.37
C ALA A 368 -9.90 -18.87 -5.19
N PHE A 369 -9.75 -19.47 -6.36
CA PHE A 369 -8.64 -19.20 -7.28
C PHE A 369 -9.04 -19.41 -8.74
N GLU A 370 -8.22 -18.87 -9.63
CA GLU A 370 -8.31 -19.08 -11.09
C GLU A 370 -7.08 -19.86 -11.54
N ALA A 371 -7.28 -20.81 -12.46
CA ALA A 371 -6.24 -21.55 -13.16
C ALA A 371 -6.34 -21.26 -14.65
N ALA A 372 -5.36 -20.58 -15.21
CA ALA A 372 -5.27 -20.20 -16.62
C ALA A 372 -4.12 -20.95 -17.33
N VAL A 373 -4.44 -21.63 -18.40
CA VAL A 373 -3.50 -22.42 -19.23
C VAL A 373 -3.16 -21.63 -20.49
N TYR A 374 -1.88 -21.49 -20.74
CA TYR A 374 -1.33 -20.79 -21.92
C TYR A 374 -0.49 -21.75 -22.76
N SER A 375 -0.58 -21.62 -24.07
CA SER A 375 0.37 -22.25 -25.01
C SER A 375 1.76 -21.62 -24.89
N LEU A 376 2.77 -22.27 -25.44
CA LEU A 376 4.17 -21.80 -25.34
C LEU A 376 4.41 -20.43 -26.01
N ASP A 377 3.56 -20.05 -26.97
CA ASP A 377 3.54 -18.73 -27.60
C ASP A 377 2.80 -17.66 -26.79
N GLY A 378 2.33 -18.01 -25.57
CA GLY A 378 1.69 -17.09 -24.64
C GLY A 378 0.20 -16.85 -24.86
N LYS A 379 -0.46 -17.57 -25.78
CA LYS A 379 -1.89 -17.48 -26.02
C LYS A 379 -2.65 -18.19 -24.91
N LEU A 380 -3.68 -17.54 -24.33
CA LEU A 380 -4.60 -18.18 -23.40
C LEU A 380 -5.39 -19.30 -24.11
N VAL A 381 -5.25 -20.53 -23.63
CA VAL A 381 -5.93 -21.72 -24.15
C VAL A 381 -7.19 -22.01 -23.33
N ARG A 382 -7.09 -21.87 -22.02
CA ARG A 382 -8.20 -22.14 -21.10
C ARG A 382 -8.03 -21.35 -19.79
N SER A 383 -9.14 -20.90 -19.22
CA SER A 383 -9.22 -20.43 -17.84
C SER A 383 -10.40 -21.08 -17.12
N SER A 384 -10.22 -21.39 -15.85
CA SER A 384 -11.25 -21.98 -15.00
C SER A 384 -11.08 -21.46 -13.57
N THR A 385 -12.17 -21.24 -12.87
CA THR A 385 -12.21 -20.81 -11.48
C THR A 385 -12.70 -21.92 -10.57
N GLY A 386 -12.16 -22.00 -9.37
CA GLY A 386 -12.54 -23.01 -8.37
C GLY A 386 -12.23 -22.56 -6.95
N SER A 387 -12.57 -23.40 -5.97
CA SER A 387 -12.25 -23.17 -4.56
C SER A 387 -11.83 -24.49 -3.91
N GLY A 388 -10.70 -24.49 -3.21
CA GLY A 388 -10.12 -25.69 -2.60
C GLY A 388 -9.42 -26.59 -3.63
N SER A 389 -10.11 -27.05 -4.68
CA SER A 389 -9.51 -27.82 -5.77
C SER A 389 -10.25 -27.61 -7.10
N LEU A 390 -9.55 -27.81 -8.21
CA LEU A 390 -10.06 -27.64 -9.57
C LEU A 390 -9.39 -28.66 -10.52
N GLN A 391 -10.18 -29.27 -11.40
CA GLN A 391 -9.66 -30.12 -12.48
C GLN A 391 -9.32 -29.26 -13.71
N VAL A 392 -8.12 -29.46 -14.23
CA VAL A 392 -7.59 -28.73 -15.40
C VAL A 392 -7.03 -29.76 -16.39
N GLY A 393 -7.43 -29.67 -17.64
CA GLY A 393 -6.88 -30.59 -18.67
C GLY A 393 -7.90 -30.98 -19.72
N ALA A 394 -9.18 -31.01 -19.39
CA ALA A 394 -10.23 -31.34 -20.35
C ALA A 394 -10.15 -30.42 -21.59
N GLY A 395 -10.13 -31.02 -22.78
CA GLY A 395 -10.08 -30.30 -24.06
C GLY A 395 -8.71 -29.73 -24.44
N LEU A 396 -7.66 -29.94 -23.65
CA LEU A 396 -6.29 -29.66 -24.09
C LEU A 396 -5.79 -30.80 -25.02
N SER A 397 -5.10 -30.44 -26.08
CA SER A 397 -4.33 -31.41 -26.91
C SER A 397 -3.08 -31.87 -26.17
N ALA A 398 -2.48 -33.00 -26.58
CA ALA A 398 -1.17 -33.39 -26.09
C ALA A 398 -0.13 -32.29 -26.39
N GLY A 399 0.70 -31.96 -25.40
CA GLY A 399 1.68 -30.89 -25.52
C GLY A 399 2.07 -30.26 -24.19
N VAL A 400 2.99 -29.30 -24.27
CA VAL A 400 3.53 -28.55 -23.15
C VAL A 400 2.84 -27.17 -23.06
N TYR A 401 2.44 -26.78 -21.85
CA TYR A 401 1.71 -25.56 -21.57
C TYR A 401 2.28 -24.85 -20.34
N THR A 402 1.96 -23.57 -20.22
CA THR A 402 2.20 -22.79 -19.00
C THR A 402 0.89 -22.65 -18.23
N LEU A 403 0.83 -23.17 -17.00
CA LEU A 403 -0.26 -22.96 -16.07
C LEU A 403 0.06 -21.76 -15.16
N LYS A 404 -0.83 -20.77 -15.14
CA LYS A 404 -0.80 -19.68 -14.16
C LYS A 404 -1.96 -19.85 -13.19
N ILE A 405 -1.67 -19.82 -11.90
CA ILE A 405 -2.67 -19.91 -10.83
C ILE A 405 -2.75 -18.53 -10.18
N SER A 406 -3.94 -17.96 -10.16
CA SER A 406 -4.20 -16.62 -9.60
C SER A 406 -5.17 -16.71 -8.43
N GLN A 407 -4.91 -15.98 -7.35
CA GLN A 407 -5.80 -15.84 -6.21
C GLN A 407 -5.93 -14.36 -5.86
N TYR A 408 -7.17 -13.89 -5.68
CA TYR A 408 -7.46 -12.47 -5.46
C TYR A 408 -6.85 -11.54 -6.53
N GLY A 409 -6.92 -11.97 -7.80
CA GLY A 409 -6.37 -11.23 -8.94
C GLY A 409 -4.84 -11.25 -9.07
N ARG A 410 -4.13 -12.04 -8.23
CA ARG A 410 -2.66 -12.17 -8.26
C ARG A 410 -2.25 -13.54 -8.74
N VAL A 411 -1.26 -13.59 -9.63
CA VAL A 411 -0.58 -14.85 -9.95
C VAL A 411 0.21 -15.29 -8.72
N VAL A 412 -0.26 -16.38 -8.08
CA VAL A 412 0.40 -16.98 -6.92
C VAL A 412 1.38 -18.06 -7.33
N GLU A 413 1.20 -18.63 -8.52
CA GLU A 413 2.09 -19.65 -9.05
C GLU A 413 2.06 -19.70 -10.59
N THR A 414 3.21 -20.04 -11.19
CA THR A 414 3.34 -20.36 -12.62
C THR A 414 4.12 -21.67 -12.74
N ARG A 415 3.59 -22.61 -13.50
CA ARG A 415 4.21 -23.94 -13.73
C ARG A 415 4.17 -24.34 -15.19
N THR A 416 5.15 -25.10 -15.61
CA THR A 416 5.07 -25.88 -16.85
C THR A 416 4.28 -27.16 -16.56
N ILE A 417 3.31 -27.45 -17.41
CA ILE A 417 2.49 -28.67 -17.35
C ILE A 417 2.57 -29.39 -18.70
N GLU A 418 2.51 -30.71 -18.68
CA GLU A 418 2.62 -31.55 -19.86
C GLU A 418 1.44 -32.51 -19.95
N LYS A 419 0.75 -32.48 -21.09
CA LYS A 419 -0.36 -33.38 -21.42
C LYS A 419 0.10 -34.40 -22.44
N HIS A 420 -0.15 -35.69 -22.15
CA HIS A 420 0.07 -36.82 -23.04
C HIS A 420 -1.19 -37.23 -23.81
#